data_67e3c826f9c93b40e5bde5ae053dba58
#
_entry.id   67e3c826f9c93b40e5bde5ae053dba58
#
_cell.length_a   1.000
_cell.length_b   1.000
_cell.length_c   1.000
_cell.angle_alpha   90.00
_cell.angle_beta   90.00
_cell.angle_gamma   90.00
#
_symmetry.space_group_name_H-M   'P 1'
#
loop_
_entity.id
_entity.type
_entity.pdbx_description
1 polymer ?
#
loop_
_entity_poly.entity_id
_entity_poly.type
_entity_poly.pdbx_seq_one_letter_code
_entity_poly.pdbx_strand_id
1 'polypeptide(L)'
;MIFPSFSKINIGLKVLNQRDDGYHNIYTVFQETDFGDLITIEKADLDCVILSNVNWIPRDESNTCYKAYNALKAIHPKLGGVSIKIDKNIPTGSGLGGGSANAGTVLNGINKLYNLDLSYMELEKISETIGADVPFF
;
A
#
# COMPACT_ATOMS: atom_id res chain seq x y z
N MET A 1 -9.95 12.01 4.38
CA MET A 1 -10.58 11.13 3.36
C MET A 1 -10.57 9.70 3.87
N ILE A 2 -11.59 8.91 3.56
CA ILE A 2 -11.71 7.52 4.03
C ILE A 2 -11.84 6.61 2.81
N PHE A 3 -11.07 5.51 2.79
CA PHE A 3 -11.00 4.56 1.68
C PHE A 3 -11.08 3.12 2.20
N PRO A 4 -11.88 2.23 1.58
CA PRO A 4 -11.72 0.80 1.77
C PRO A 4 -10.38 0.34 1.15
N SER A 5 -9.77 -0.68 1.74
CA SER A 5 -8.54 -1.30 1.28
C SER A 5 -8.74 -2.80 1.31
N PHE A 6 -9.16 -3.36 0.17
CA PHE A 6 -9.60 -4.74 0.07
C PHE A 6 -8.42 -5.71 -0.06
N SER A 7 -8.59 -6.90 0.48
CA SER A 7 -7.64 -7.99 0.37
C SER A 7 -7.71 -8.68 -1.00
N LYS A 8 -6.74 -9.55 -1.27
CA LYS A 8 -6.73 -10.41 -2.45
C LYS A 8 -6.57 -11.87 -2.07
N ILE A 9 -7.00 -12.76 -2.95
CA ILE A 9 -6.63 -14.17 -2.96
C ILE A 9 -5.93 -14.53 -4.27
N ASN A 10 -5.19 -15.64 -4.25
CA ASN A 10 -4.64 -16.25 -5.46
C ASN A 10 -5.54 -17.41 -5.87
N ILE A 11 -6.18 -17.32 -7.02
CA ILE A 11 -6.95 -18.43 -7.59
C ILE A 11 -5.99 -19.27 -8.41
N GLY A 12 -5.56 -20.40 -7.82
CA GLY A 12 -4.47 -21.22 -8.37
C GLY A 12 -3.13 -20.47 -8.29
N LEU A 13 -2.13 -21.08 -7.71
CA LEU A 13 -0.78 -20.52 -7.61
C LEU A 13 0.23 -21.57 -8.04
N LYS A 14 0.98 -21.26 -9.09
CA LYS A 14 2.16 -22.04 -9.50
C LYS A 14 3.38 -21.15 -9.40
N VAL A 15 4.32 -21.54 -8.53
CA VAL A 15 5.63 -20.90 -8.43
C VAL A 15 6.51 -21.47 -9.53
N LEU A 16 7.15 -20.58 -10.29
CA LEU A 16 8.01 -20.90 -11.41
C LEU A 16 9.50 -20.70 -11.00
N ASN A 17 10.34 -20.38 -11.99
CA ASN A 17 11.76 -20.13 -11.78
C ASN A 17 12.02 -18.90 -10.90
N GLN A 18 13.11 -18.95 -10.15
CA GLN A 18 13.64 -17.80 -9.44
C GLN A 18 14.24 -16.79 -10.43
N ARG A 19 14.06 -15.53 -10.16
CA ARG A 19 14.60 -14.40 -10.91
C ARG A 19 15.91 -13.93 -10.30
N ASP A 20 16.68 -13.15 -11.04
CA ASP A 20 17.96 -12.58 -10.58
C ASP A 20 17.79 -11.59 -9.41
N ASP A 21 16.59 -11.01 -9.26
CA ASP A 21 16.22 -10.11 -8.15
C ASP A 21 15.85 -10.85 -6.86
N GLY A 22 15.92 -12.20 -6.85
CA GLY A 22 15.59 -13.06 -5.70
C GLY A 22 14.10 -13.43 -5.60
N TYR A 23 13.21 -12.79 -6.37
CA TYR A 23 11.80 -13.18 -6.47
C TYR A 23 11.62 -14.39 -7.39
N HIS A 24 10.41 -14.98 -7.33
CA HIS A 24 10.02 -16.05 -8.23
C HIS A 24 8.98 -15.55 -9.23
N ASN A 25 9.06 -15.99 -10.45
CA ASN A 25 7.94 -15.89 -11.37
C ASN A 25 6.81 -16.75 -10.85
N ILE A 26 5.60 -16.25 -10.92
CA ILE A 26 4.39 -16.97 -10.52
C ILE A 26 3.36 -16.97 -11.65
N TYR A 27 2.60 -18.03 -11.72
CA TYR A 27 1.41 -18.10 -12.56
C TYR A 27 0.19 -18.20 -11.64
N THR A 28 -0.64 -17.18 -11.66
CA THR A 28 -1.80 -17.08 -10.76
C THR A 28 -2.83 -16.12 -11.34
N VAL A 29 -4.04 -16.18 -10.83
CA VAL A 29 -5.04 -15.12 -10.98
C VAL A 29 -5.22 -14.47 -9.61
N PHE A 30 -4.95 -13.18 -9.52
CA PHE A 30 -5.33 -12.39 -8.35
C PHE A 30 -6.81 -12.04 -8.43
N GLN A 31 -7.50 -12.21 -7.32
CA GLN A 31 -8.89 -11.80 -7.15
C GLN A 31 -9.00 -10.94 -5.91
N GLU A 32 -9.43 -9.70 -6.09
CA GLU A 32 -9.82 -8.84 -4.98
C GLU A 32 -11.06 -9.39 -4.28
N THR A 33 -11.14 -9.24 -2.98
CA THR A 33 -12.27 -9.69 -2.15
C THR A 33 -13.01 -8.47 -1.58
N ASP A 34 -14.15 -8.70 -0.90
CA ASP A 34 -14.88 -7.69 -0.16
C ASP A 34 -14.45 -7.57 1.32
N PHE A 35 -13.44 -8.34 1.73
CA PHE A 35 -12.84 -8.29 3.07
C PHE A 35 -11.64 -7.34 3.07
N GLY A 36 -11.65 -6.32 3.92
CA GLY A 36 -10.61 -5.30 3.87
C GLY A 36 -10.41 -4.52 5.16
N ASP A 37 -9.40 -3.67 5.12
CA ASP A 37 -9.10 -2.63 6.10
C ASP A 37 -9.81 -1.32 5.73
N LEU A 38 -9.86 -0.36 6.65
CA LEU A 38 -10.32 0.99 6.38
C LEU A 38 -9.14 1.96 6.60
N ILE A 39 -8.87 2.79 5.61
CA ILE A 39 -7.76 3.73 5.63
C ILE A 39 -8.33 5.15 5.66
N THR A 40 -8.01 5.88 6.72
CA THR A 40 -8.30 7.32 6.81
C THR A 40 -7.01 8.10 6.58
N ILE A 41 -7.04 9.05 5.65
CA ILE A 41 -5.88 9.89 5.30
C ILE A 41 -6.27 11.35 5.47
N GLU A 42 -5.46 12.09 6.25
CA GLU A 42 -5.65 13.51 6.53
C GLU A 42 -4.32 14.25 6.39
N LYS A 43 -4.36 15.54 6.10
CA LYS A 43 -3.16 16.40 6.15
C LYS A 43 -2.70 16.55 7.60
N ALA A 44 -1.39 16.58 7.80
CA ALA A 44 -0.77 16.74 9.11
C ALA A 44 0.42 17.71 9.03
N ASP A 45 0.81 18.24 10.18
CA ASP A 45 1.99 19.12 10.29
C ASP A 45 3.31 18.32 10.30
N LEU A 46 3.26 17.06 10.75
CA LEU A 46 4.39 16.13 10.72
C LEU A 46 4.45 15.39 9.39
N ASP A 47 5.65 14.93 8.99
CA ASP A 47 5.85 14.29 7.68
C ASP A 47 4.91 13.11 7.45
N CYS A 48 4.99 12.07 8.28
CA CYS A 48 4.07 10.94 8.21
C CYS A 48 3.78 10.38 9.60
N VAL A 49 2.51 10.23 9.93
CA VAL A 49 2.05 9.64 11.19
C VAL A 49 1.18 8.43 10.89
N ILE A 50 1.57 7.27 11.42
CA ILE A 50 0.77 6.04 11.32
C ILE A 50 0.03 5.81 12.63
N LEU A 51 -1.29 5.70 12.54
CA LEU A 51 -2.19 5.33 13.63
C LEU A 51 -2.87 3.99 13.31
N SER A 52 -3.17 3.18 14.32
CA SER A 52 -3.92 1.94 14.11
C SER A 52 -4.69 1.54 15.36
N ASN A 53 -5.81 0.82 15.14
CA ASN A 53 -6.59 0.15 16.17
C ASN A 53 -5.86 -1.06 16.79
N VAL A 54 -4.75 -1.50 16.20
CA VAL A 54 -3.96 -2.64 16.65
C VAL A 54 -2.52 -2.21 16.96
N ASN A 55 -1.80 -2.99 17.76
CA ASN A 55 -0.44 -2.67 18.21
C ASN A 55 0.67 -3.51 17.55
N TRP A 56 0.32 -4.51 16.74
CA TRP A 56 1.29 -5.41 16.09
C TRP A 56 1.76 -4.98 14.71
N ILE A 57 1.18 -3.92 14.13
CA ILE A 57 1.72 -3.33 12.90
C ILE A 57 2.73 -2.24 13.25
N PRO A 58 3.84 -2.11 12.50
CA PRO A 58 4.80 -1.03 12.72
C PRO A 58 4.15 0.34 12.47
N ARG A 59 4.61 1.35 13.18
CA ARG A 59 4.18 2.76 13.01
C ARG A 59 5.32 3.65 12.51
N ASP A 60 6.39 3.04 12.07
CA ASP A 60 7.61 3.66 11.57
C ASP A 60 7.80 3.40 10.05
N GLU A 61 8.97 3.72 9.54
CA GLU A 61 9.34 3.60 8.12
C GLU A 61 9.30 2.15 7.58
N SER A 62 9.22 1.14 8.45
CA SER A 62 9.04 -0.25 8.02
C SER A 62 7.61 -0.55 7.55
N ASN A 63 6.63 0.28 7.93
CA ASN A 63 5.25 0.15 7.48
C ASN A 63 5.12 0.47 5.98
N THR A 64 4.39 -0.36 5.23
CA THR A 64 4.18 -0.18 3.79
C THR A 64 3.45 1.12 3.44
N CYS A 65 2.54 1.60 4.30
CA CYS A 65 1.89 2.91 4.12
C CYS A 65 2.89 4.06 4.30
N TYR A 66 3.83 3.94 5.24
CA TYR A 66 4.89 4.92 5.40
C TYR A 66 5.82 4.93 4.18
N LYS A 67 6.18 3.74 3.67
CA LYS A 67 6.97 3.62 2.42
C LYS A 67 6.27 4.26 1.23
N ALA A 68 4.94 4.10 1.13
CA ALA A 68 4.15 4.73 0.09
C ALA A 68 4.22 6.27 0.15
N TYR A 69 4.10 6.86 1.35
CA TYR A 69 4.31 8.28 1.55
C TYR A 69 5.72 8.73 1.13
N ASN A 70 6.76 8.01 1.59
CA ASN A 70 8.16 8.35 1.26
C ASN A 70 8.44 8.26 -0.25
N ALA A 71 7.87 7.28 -0.94
CA ALA A 71 8.01 7.14 -2.38
C ALA A 71 7.41 8.36 -3.12
N LEU A 72 6.24 8.83 -2.70
CA LEU A 72 5.65 10.06 -3.24
C LEU A 72 6.45 11.32 -2.85
N LYS A 73 6.94 11.39 -1.61
CA LYS A 73 7.76 12.51 -1.12
C LYS A 73 9.06 12.66 -1.90
N ALA A 74 9.66 11.55 -2.32
CA ALA A 74 10.90 11.55 -3.10
C ALA A 74 10.73 12.22 -4.47
N ILE A 75 9.57 12.04 -5.13
CA ILE A 75 9.27 12.67 -6.43
C ILE A 75 8.57 14.02 -6.30
N HIS A 76 7.93 14.28 -5.16
CA HIS A 76 7.29 15.55 -4.82
C HIS A 76 7.86 16.11 -3.49
N PRO A 77 9.07 16.71 -3.49
CA PRO A 77 9.72 17.17 -2.26
C PRO A 77 8.91 18.19 -1.44
N LYS A 78 7.97 18.89 -2.08
CA LYS A 78 7.05 19.84 -1.44
C LYS A 78 5.77 19.18 -0.89
N LEU A 79 5.64 17.85 -0.99
CA LEU A 79 4.51 17.13 -0.42
C LEU A 79 4.44 17.41 1.09
N GLY A 80 3.28 17.86 1.56
CA GLY A 80 3.02 18.10 2.97
C GLY A 80 2.89 16.80 3.77
N GLY A 81 2.80 16.91 5.08
CA GLY A 81 2.68 15.76 5.96
C GLY A 81 1.29 15.12 5.95
N VAL A 82 1.22 13.85 6.35
CA VAL A 82 -0.01 13.07 6.40
C VAL A 82 -0.17 12.33 7.72
N SER A 83 -1.40 12.22 8.18
CA SER A 83 -1.82 11.24 9.19
C SER A 83 -2.58 10.12 8.49
N ILE A 84 -2.13 8.89 8.65
CA ILE A 84 -2.70 7.68 8.07
C ILE A 84 -3.19 6.80 9.20
N LYS A 85 -4.52 6.70 9.37
CA LYS A 85 -5.13 5.79 10.33
C LYS A 85 -5.54 4.51 9.61
N ILE A 86 -5.10 3.38 10.12
CA ILE A 86 -5.37 2.04 9.60
C ILE A 86 -6.29 1.32 10.60
N ASP A 87 -7.57 1.18 10.26
CA ASP A 87 -8.49 0.30 10.99
C ASP A 87 -8.32 -1.12 10.42
N LYS A 88 -7.45 -1.89 11.07
CA LYS A 88 -6.93 -3.18 10.59
C LYS A 88 -7.86 -4.32 10.89
N ASN A 89 -8.33 -5.01 9.84
CA ASN A 89 -9.13 -6.24 9.89
C ASN A 89 -8.38 -7.42 9.26
N ILE A 90 -7.61 -7.17 8.17
CA ILE A 90 -6.86 -8.22 7.48
C ILE A 90 -5.68 -8.66 8.37
N PRO A 91 -5.56 -9.95 8.74
CA PRO A 91 -4.46 -10.43 9.56
C PRO A 91 -3.10 -10.26 8.85
N THR A 92 -2.09 -9.84 9.62
CA THR A 92 -0.72 -9.73 9.10
C THR A 92 -0.14 -11.12 8.81
N GLY A 93 0.57 -11.26 7.69
CA GLY A 93 1.20 -12.53 7.30
C GLY A 93 0.22 -13.59 6.78
N SER A 94 -1.04 -13.23 6.54
CA SER A 94 -2.09 -14.17 6.06
C SER A 94 -1.99 -14.55 4.58
N GLY A 95 -1.12 -13.92 3.79
CA GLY A 95 -1.09 -14.08 2.33
C GLY A 95 -2.19 -13.29 1.58
N LEU A 96 -3.06 -12.58 2.31
CA LEU A 96 -4.17 -11.82 1.74
C LEU A 96 -3.78 -10.44 1.17
N GLY A 97 -2.51 -10.09 1.20
CA GLY A 97 -2.00 -8.85 0.61
C GLY A 97 -2.37 -7.56 1.36
N GLY A 98 -2.84 -7.65 2.63
CA GLY A 98 -3.36 -6.49 3.36
C GLY A 98 -2.40 -5.30 3.46
N GLY A 99 -1.11 -5.53 3.71
CA GLY A 99 -0.11 -4.46 3.74
C GLY A 99 0.12 -3.81 2.38
N SER A 100 0.05 -4.60 1.30
CA SER A 100 0.17 -4.11 -0.08
C SER A 100 -1.07 -3.33 -0.50
N ALA A 101 -2.26 -3.83 -0.16
CA ALA A 101 -3.52 -3.13 -0.36
C ALA A 101 -3.53 -1.76 0.31
N ASN A 102 -3.10 -1.72 1.58
CA ASN A 102 -3.03 -0.47 2.33
C ASN A 102 -2.07 0.53 1.67
N ALA A 103 -0.91 0.06 1.18
CA ALA A 103 0.05 0.92 0.48
C ALA A 103 -0.50 1.47 -0.84
N GLY A 104 -1.14 0.64 -1.68
CA GLY A 104 -1.80 1.07 -2.91
C GLY A 104 -2.91 2.09 -2.63
N THR A 105 -3.75 1.82 -1.62
CA THR A 105 -4.79 2.75 -1.16
C THR A 105 -4.17 4.08 -0.71
N VAL A 106 -3.05 4.07 0.01
CA VAL A 106 -2.36 5.29 0.47
C VAL A 106 -1.78 6.07 -0.70
N LEU A 107 -1.17 5.44 -1.69
CA LEU A 107 -0.68 6.10 -2.91
C LEU A 107 -1.81 6.87 -3.60
N ASN A 108 -2.92 6.19 -3.88
CA ASN A 108 -4.10 6.79 -4.50
C ASN A 108 -4.70 7.90 -3.63
N GLY A 109 -4.80 7.66 -2.32
CA GLY A 109 -5.37 8.60 -1.37
C GLY A 109 -4.58 9.90 -1.23
N ILE A 110 -3.25 9.82 -1.17
CA ILE A 110 -2.36 10.99 -1.11
C ILE A 110 -2.36 11.73 -2.44
N ASN A 111 -2.31 11.03 -3.58
CA ASN A 111 -2.43 11.63 -4.90
C ASN A 111 -3.69 12.52 -4.98
N LYS A 112 -4.82 12.00 -4.51
CA LYS A 112 -6.09 12.73 -4.47
C LYS A 112 -6.11 13.85 -3.44
N LEU A 113 -5.58 13.63 -2.21
CA LEU A 113 -5.59 14.60 -1.11
C LEU A 113 -4.78 15.87 -1.44
N TYR A 114 -3.68 15.69 -2.17
CA TYR A 114 -2.75 16.77 -2.51
C TYR A 114 -2.88 17.25 -3.96
N ASN A 115 -3.81 16.67 -4.76
CA ASN A 115 -3.99 16.95 -6.18
C ASN A 115 -2.64 16.89 -6.94
N LEU A 116 -1.94 15.75 -6.81
CA LEU A 116 -0.64 15.57 -7.45
C LEU A 116 -0.76 15.29 -8.95
N ASP A 117 -1.96 14.98 -9.42
CA ASP A 117 -2.32 14.68 -10.81
C ASP A 117 -1.49 13.55 -11.45
N LEU A 118 -1.00 12.62 -10.60
CA LEU A 118 -0.30 11.42 -11.07
C LEU A 118 -1.28 10.48 -11.77
N SER A 119 -0.90 10.04 -12.97
CA SER A 119 -1.62 9.04 -13.73
C SER A 119 -1.53 7.66 -13.07
N TYR A 120 -2.42 6.74 -13.49
CA TYR A 120 -2.37 5.34 -13.04
C TYR A 120 -0.99 4.70 -13.31
N MET A 121 -0.41 4.90 -14.51
CA MET A 121 0.89 4.33 -14.88
C MET A 121 2.04 4.86 -14.00
N GLU A 122 1.99 6.12 -13.57
CA GLU A 122 2.98 6.70 -12.67
C GLU A 122 2.85 6.11 -11.26
N LEU A 123 1.62 5.98 -10.77
CA LEU A 123 1.36 5.34 -9.46
C LEU A 123 1.75 3.86 -9.47
N GLU A 124 1.46 3.12 -10.53
CA GLU A 124 1.88 1.72 -10.71
C GLU A 124 3.40 1.60 -10.62
N LYS A 125 4.15 2.42 -11.37
CA LYS A 125 5.62 2.42 -11.33
C LYS A 125 6.18 2.76 -9.95
N ILE A 126 5.55 3.68 -9.22
CA ILE A 126 5.93 4.00 -7.84
C ILE A 126 5.65 2.79 -6.93
N SER A 127 4.52 2.14 -7.10
CA SER A 127 4.08 1.01 -6.28
C SER A 127 5.03 -0.19 -6.35
N GLU A 128 5.67 -0.43 -7.50
CA GLU A 128 6.70 -1.48 -7.69
C GLU A 128 7.88 -1.34 -6.72
N THR A 129 8.21 -0.11 -6.31
CA THR A 129 9.31 0.15 -5.37
C THR A 129 8.96 -0.18 -3.92
N ILE A 130 7.69 -0.38 -3.60
CA ILE A 130 7.18 -0.59 -2.24
C ILE A 130 7.05 -2.08 -1.93
N GLY A 131 6.56 -2.86 -2.90
CA GLY A 131 6.41 -4.30 -2.75
C GLY A 131 5.76 -4.96 -3.97
N ALA A 132 6.05 -6.25 -4.16
CA ALA A 132 5.68 -7.01 -5.37
C ALA A 132 4.17 -7.10 -5.64
N ASP A 133 3.34 -7.08 -4.60
CA ASP A 133 1.87 -7.16 -4.74
C ASP A 133 1.20 -5.77 -4.78
N VAL A 134 1.93 -4.68 -4.50
CA VAL A 134 1.33 -3.33 -4.44
C VAL A 134 0.76 -2.87 -5.77
N PRO A 135 1.40 -3.15 -6.94
CA PRO A 135 0.86 -2.75 -8.24
C PRO A 135 -0.49 -3.36 -8.61
N PHE A 136 -0.89 -4.45 -7.92
CA PHE A 136 -2.20 -5.06 -8.14
C PHE A 136 -3.35 -4.19 -7.56
N PHE A 137 -3.12 -3.43 -6.52
CA PHE A 137 -4.10 -2.61 -5.79
C PHE A 137 -4.05 -1.14 -6.23
#